data_a45ba3ed345584e2cd7fd021b9cf268f
#
_entry.id   a45ba3ed345584e2cd7fd021b9cf268f
#
_cell.length_a   1.000
_cell.length_b   1.000
_cell.length_c   1.000
_cell.angle_alpha   90.00
_cell.angle_beta   90.00
_cell.angle_gamma   90.00
#
_symmetry.space_group_name_H-M   'P 1'
#
loop_
_entity.id
_entity.type
_entity.pdbx_description
1 polymer ?
#
loop_
_entity_poly.entity_id
_entity_poly.type
_entity_poly.pdbx_seq_one_letter_code
_entity_poly.pdbx_strand_id
1 'polypeptide(L)'
;MSFYTSVVRYGNSILYRGYNAHGKKIYKRENGFKPVFFTQAQKETGWKSLDGVNIAPIEMDNMREAKQWLEMNHDVSGRNIYGNKNYIQQYISQRWPRNIEWKREFIDVGTFDIETEYDDGFPHPHEASQRILSITYKSSKSKLYHVWGYGPFDTQKSLIQPVRYYRCRDEASLLE
;
A
#
# COMPACT_ATOMS: atom_id res chain seq x y z
N MET A 1 14.28 -14.19 5.48
CA MET A 1 12.86 -13.94 5.83
C MET A 1 12.18 -13.19 4.70
N SER A 2 10.89 -13.28 4.54
CA SER A 2 10.15 -12.45 3.56
C SER A 2 9.59 -11.21 4.25
N PHE A 3 9.43 -10.11 3.53
CA PHE A 3 8.75 -8.91 4.04
C PHE A 3 7.75 -8.40 3.00
N TYR A 4 6.74 -7.68 3.47
CA TYR A 4 5.73 -7.09 2.61
C TYR A 4 6.04 -5.63 2.27
N THR A 5 5.60 -5.19 1.11
CA THR A 5 5.58 -3.79 0.68
C THR A 5 4.16 -3.26 0.57
N SER A 6 3.19 -4.16 0.41
CA SER A 6 1.77 -3.81 0.37
C SER A 6 0.93 -5.01 0.80
N VAL A 7 -0.06 -4.75 1.65
CA VAL A 7 -1.11 -5.70 2.01
C VAL A 7 -2.43 -4.97 1.90
N VAL A 8 -3.33 -5.44 1.06
CA VAL A 8 -4.64 -4.81 0.83
C VAL A 8 -5.74 -5.84 0.81
N ARG A 9 -6.95 -5.43 1.22
CA ARG A 9 -8.15 -6.23 1.10
C ARG A 9 -8.74 -6.08 -0.30
N TYR A 10 -9.11 -7.20 -0.92
CA TYR A 10 -9.84 -7.23 -2.19
C TYR A 10 -11.01 -8.20 -2.07
N GLY A 11 -12.20 -7.66 -1.84
CA GLY A 11 -13.40 -8.47 -1.53
C GLY A 11 -13.19 -9.32 -0.28
N ASN A 12 -13.24 -10.66 -0.45
CA ASN A 12 -13.01 -11.65 0.62
C ASN A 12 -11.59 -12.23 0.59
N SER A 13 -10.65 -11.58 -0.11
CA SER A 13 -9.26 -11.98 -0.24
C SER A 13 -8.32 -10.92 0.32
N ILE A 14 -7.12 -11.34 0.71
CA ILE A 14 -5.99 -10.45 1.01
C ILE A 14 -5.00 -10.54 -0.15
N LEU A 15 -4.66 -9.39 -0.74
CA LEU A 15 -3.58 -9.28 -1.71
C LEU A 15 -2.32 -8.83 -1.01
N TYR A 16 -1.27 -9.61 -1.13
CA TYR A 16 0.02 -9.36 -0.53
C TYR A 16 1.08 -9.21 -1.61
N ARG A 17 1.87 -8.14 -1.50
CA ARG A 17 3.05 -7.88 -2.31
C ARG A 17 4.26 -7.73 -1.40
N GLY A 18 5.41 -8.21 -1.84
CA GLY A 18 6.64 -8.11 -1.06
C GLY A 18 7.83 -8.79 -1.72
N TYR A 19 8.79 -9.17 -0.91
CA TYR A 19 10.02 -9.84 -1.35
C TYR A 19 10.32 -11.04 -0.48
N ASN A 20 10.90 -12.09 -1.09
CA ASN A 20 11.46 -13.20 -0.33
C ASN A 20 12.87 -12.87 0.17
N ALA A 21 13.50 -13.81 0.88
CA ALA A 21 14.86 -13.66 1.42
C ALA A 21 15.94 -13.41 0.36
N HIS A 22 15.69 -13.75 -0.90
CA HIS A 22 16.60 -13.61 -2.04
C HIS A 22 16.29 -12.39 -2.92
N GLY A 23 15.40 -11.50 -2.50
CA GLY A 23 15.04 -10.31 -3.26
C GLY A 23 14.09 -10.54 -4.45
N LYS A 24 13.52 -11.74 -4.57
CA LYS A 24 12.50 -12.01 -5.60
C LYS A 24 11.15 -11.43 -5.17
N LYS A 25 10.51 -10.70 -6.05
CA LYS A 25 9.15 -10.15 -5.84
C LYS A 25 8.14 -11.29 -5.62
N ILE A 26 7.27 -11.09 -4.66
CA ILE A 26 6.15 -11.98 -4.34
C ILE A 26 4.84 -11.22 -4.59
N TYR A 27 3.91 -11.88 -5.27
CA TYR A 27 2.53 -11.46 -5.43
C TYR A 27 1.67 -12.64 -5.01
N LYS A 28 0.85 -12.46 -3.99
CA LYS A 28 0.02 -13.54 -3.46
C LYS A 28 -1.41 -13.03 -3.22
N ARG A 29 -2.37 -13.88 -3.55
CA ARG A 29 -3.76 -13.74 -3.18
C ARG A 29 -4.10 -14.83 -2.17
N GLU A 30 -4.53 -14.42 -0.99
CA GLU A 30 -4.96 -15.29 0.11
C GLU A 30 -6.48 -15.24 0.19
N ASN A 31 -7.15 -16.38 -0.09
CA ASN A 31 -8.61 -16.46 -0.15
C ASN A 31 -9.26 -17.01 1.14
N GLY A 32 -8.46 -17.58 2.03
CA GLY A 32 -8.95 -18.27 3.21
C GLY A 32 -8.62 -17.58 4.54
N PHE A 33 -8.43 -16.24 4.53
CA PHE A 33 -8.15 -15.52 5.76
C PHE A 33 -9.35 -15.54 6.69
N LYS A 34 -9.15 -16.00 7.91
CA LYS A 34 -10.14 -16.11 8.97
C LYS A 34 -9.87 -15.06 10.05
N PRO A 35 -10.65 -13.98 10.13
CA PRO A 35 -10.53 -13.01 11.20
C PRO A 35 -10.86 -13.60 12.56
N VAL A 36 -10.16 -13.14 13.61
CA VAL A 36 -10.39 -13.55 14.98
C VAL A 36 -10.77 -12.32 15.82
N PHE A 37 -11.85 -12.41 16.54
CA PHE A 37 -12.25 -11.46 17.58
C PHE A 37 -12.27 -12.14 18.93
N PHE A 38 -12.46 -11.36 19.98
CA PHE A 38 -12.57 -11.90 21.32
C PHE A 38 -13.82 -11.32 21.98
N THR A 39 -14.48 -12.12 22.78
CA THR A 39 -15.59 -11.69 23.63
C THR A 39 -15.28 -12.05 25.07
N GLN A 40 -15.99 -11.42 26.00
CA GLN A 40 -15.85 -11.74 27.41
C GLN A 40 -16.19 -13.21 27.68
N ALA A 41 -15.38 -13.87 28.47
CA ALA A 41 -15.56 -15.24 28.89
C ALA A 41 -15.82 -15.30 30.40
N GLN A 42 -16.78 -16.19 30.81
CA GLN A 42 -17.07 -16.39 32.23
C GLN A 42 -15.99 -17.21 32.93
N LYS A 43 -15.30 -18.08 32.19
CA LYS A 43 -14.23 -18.95 32.70
C LYS A 43 -12.86 -18.44 32.26
N GLU A 44 -11.85 -18.83 32.99
CA GLU A 44 -10.44 -18.56 32.57
C GLU A 44 -10.10 -19.33 31.29
N THR A 45 -9.57 -18.61 30.31
CA THR A 45 -9.30 -19.14 28.95
C THR A 45 -7.83 -19.04 28.58
N GLY A 46 -7.00 -18.48 29.44
CA GLY A 46 -5.61 -18.12 29.12
C GLY A 46 -5.47 -16.81 28.35
N TRP A 47 -6.57 -16.18 27.93
CA TRP A 47 -6.59 -14.88 27.27
C TRP A 47 -7.19 -13.82 28.17
N LYS A 48 -6.56 -12.67 28.28
CA LYS A 48 -7.04 -11.51 29.02
C LYS A 48 -7.04 -10.26 28.14
N SER A 49 -8.03 -9.39 28.35
CA SER A 49 -8.01 -8.04 27.79
C SER A 49 -6.93 -7.19 28.48
N LEU A 50 -6.68 -6.00 27.95
CA LEU A 50 -5.76 -5.04 28.61
C LEU A 50 -6.24 -4.64 30.02
N ASP A 51 -7.54 -4.71 30.28
CA ASP A 51 -8.16 -4.40 31.57
C ASP A 51 -8.25 -5.64 32.48
N GLY A 52 -7.62 -6.77 32.10
CA GLY A 52 -7.59 -8.02 32.89
C GLY A 52 -8.85 -8.88 32.80
N VAL A 53 -9.84 -8.54 31.97
CA VAL A 53 -11.06 -9.34 31.78
C VAL A 53 -10.73 -10.64 31.03
N ASN A 54 -11.26 -11.78 31.49
CA ASN A 54 -11.13 -13.03 30.75
C ASN A 54 -11.89 -12.95 29.42
N ILE A 55 -11.22 -13.28 28.33
CA ILE A 55 -11.78 -13.25 26.98
C ILE A 55 -11.55 -14.58 26.26
N ALA A 56 -12.41 -14.91 25.31
CA ALA A 56 -12.29 -16.07 24.46
C ALA A 56 -12.27 -15.68 22.98
N PRO A 57 -11.43 -16.34 22.15
CA PRO A 57 -11.39 -16.08 20.72
C PRO A 57 -12.63 -16.61 20.01
N ILE A 58 -13.11 -15.86 19.03
CA ILE A 58 -14.12 -16.27 18.07
C ILE A 58 -13.51 -16.14 16.67
N GLU A 59 -13.24 -17.28 16.04
CA GLU A 59 -12.76 -17.32 14.66
C GLU A 59 -13.95 -17.23 13.70
N MET A 60 -13.85 -16.37 12.71
CA MET A 60 -14.84 -16.22 11.63
C MET A 60 -14.37 -17.02 10.41
N ASP A 61 -15.29 -17.61 9.66
CA ASP A 61 -14.92 -18.41 8.48
C ASP A 61 -14.34 -17.55 7.36
N ASN A 62 -14.70 -16.28 7.31
CA ASN A 62 -14.18 -15.33 6.32
C ASN A 62 -14.46 -13.86 6.71
N MET A 63 -13.89 -12.91 5.95
CA MET A 63 -14.03 -11.48 6.22
C MET A 63 -15.45 -10.94 5.99
N ARG A 64 -16.29 -11.60 5.18
CA ARG A 64 -17.67 -11.18 4.95
C ARG A 64 -18.51 -11.50 6.21
N GLU A 65 -18.40 -12.71 6.70
CA GLU A 65 -19.07 -13.12 7.94
C GLU A 65 -18.59 -12.30 9.13
N ALA A 66 -17.28 -12.05 9.21
CA ALA A 66 -16.70 -11.19 10.23
C ALA A 66 -17.34 -9.79 10.23
N LYS A 67 -17.56 -9.21 9.05
CA LYS A 67 -18.23 -7.91 8.92
C LYS A 67 -19.67 -7.97 9.40
N GLN A 68 -20.45 -8.96 8.94
CA GLN A 68 -21.84 -9.14 9.33
C GLN A 68 -21.96 -9.37 10.85
N TRP A 69 -21.08 -10.19 11.40
CA TRP A 69 -21.07 -10.46 12.84
C TRP A 69 -20.74 -9.20 13.65
N LEU A 70 -19.78 -8.39 13.22
CA LEU A 70 -19.48 -7.11 13.87
C LEU A 70 -20.68 -6.16 13.82
N GLU A 71 -21.34 -6.02 12.66
CA GLU A 71 -22.52 -5.16 12.49
C GLU A 71 -23.67 -5.60 13.40
N MET A 72 -23.94 -6.89 13.51
CA MET A 72 -24.99 -7.42 14.40
C MET A 72 -24.68 -7.30 15.90
N ASN A 73 -23.41 -7.19 16.28
CA ASN A 73 -23.01 -7.20 17.68
C ASN A 73 -22.41 -5.88 18.18
N HIS A 74 -22.28 -4.86 17.31
CA HIS A 74 -21.64 -3.59 17.65
C HIS A 74 -22.36 -2.82 18.76
N ASP A 75 -23.70 -2.81 18.74
CA ASP A 75 -24.54 -2.01 19.64
C ASP A 75 -25.29 -2.87 20.67
N VAL A 76 -24.88 -4.12 20.86
CA VAL A 76 -25.50 -4.99 21.85
C VAL A 76 -25.02 -4.61 23.25
N SER A 77 -25.92 -4.07 24.07
CA SER A 77 -25.64 -3.67 25.46
C SER A 77 -25.03 -4.83 26.25
N GLY A 78 -23.91 -4.55 26.94
CA GLY A 78 -23.19 -5.53 27.75
C GLY A 78 -22.29 -6.51 26.94
N ARG A 79 -22.23 -6.40 25.63
CA ARG A 79 -21.33 -7.23 24.79
C ARG A 79 -20.13 -6.43 24.32
N ASN A 80 -18.98 -6.64 24.94
CA ASN A 80 -17.72 -6.04 24.51
C ASN A 80 -17.01 -6.96 23.50
N ILE A 81 -16.64 -6.39 22.35
CA ILE A 81 -15.83 -7.06 21.33
C ILE A 81 -14.41 -6.55 21.44
N TYR A 82 -13.50 -7.44 21.75
CA TYR A 82 -12.07 -7.16 21.88
C TYR A 82 -11.30 -7.64 20.65
N GLY A 83 -10.09 -7.14 20.50
CA GLY A 83 -9.19 -7.47 19.39
C GLY A 83 -9.18 -6.40 18.29
N ASN A 84 -8.32 -6.60 17.34
CA ASN A 84 -8.16 -5.66 16.23
C ASN A 84 -9.25 -5.89 15.18
N LYS A 85 -10.06 -4.87 14.90
CA LYS A 85 -11.11 -4.94 13.88
C LYS A 85 -10.58 -4.76 12.44
N ASN A 86 -9.32 -4.39 12.27
CA ASN A 86 -8.69 -4.25 10.95
C ASN A 86 -8.13 -5.59 10.48
N TYR A 87 -8.75 -6.19 9.47
CA TYR A 87 -8.38 -7.50 8.92
C TYR A 87 -6.96 -7.53 8.34
N ILE A 88 -6.50 -6.41 7.77
CA ILE A 88 -5.14 -6.30 7.22
C ILE A 88 -4.11 -6.39 8.36
N GLN A 89 -4.34 -5.68 9.46
CA GLN A 89 -3.47 -5.73 10.62
C GLN A 89 -3.50 -7.11 11.29
N GLN A 90 -4.66 -7.75 11.39
CA GLN A 90 -4.74 -9.13 11.87
C GLN A 90 -3.93 -10.09 10.98
N TYR A 91 -4.10 -9.98 9.64
CA TYR A 91 -3.33 -10.79 8.70
C TYR A 91 -1.82 -10.57 8.83
N ILE A 92 -1.39 -9.30 8.93
CA ILE A 92 0.02 -8.95 9.11
C ILE A 92 0.57 -9.57 10.40
N SER A 93 -0.12 -9.41 11.53
CA SER A 93 0.34 -9.95 12.82
C SER A 93 0.38 -11.48 12.86
N GLN A 94 -0.56 -12.15 12.19
CA GLN A 94 -0.56 -13.61 12.09
C GLN A 94 0.56 -14.12 11.15
N ARG A 95 0.78 -13.43 10.03
CA ARG A 95 1.77 -13.84 9.03
C ARG A 95 3.19 -13.54 9.45
N TRP A 96 3.38 -12.45 10.17
CA TRP A 96 4.68 -12.00 10.70
C TRP A 96 4.57 -11.70 12.21
N PRO A 97 4.51 -12.73 13.07
CA PRO A 97 4.30 -12.55 14.52
C PRO A 97 5.51 -11.96 15.24
N ARG A 98 6.60 -11.76 14.56
CA ARG A 98 7.85 -11.17 15.07
C ARG A 98 8.23 -9.93 14.24
N ASN A 99 9.35 -9.30 14.59
CA ASN A 99 9.91 -8.20 13.82
C ASN A 99 10.11 -8.57 12.34
N ILE A 100 9.74 -7.67 11.46
CA ILE A 100 9.90 -7.83 10.02
C ILE A 100 11.25 -7.22 9.63
N GLU A 101 12.18 -8.06 9.24
CA GLU A 101 13.46 -7.62 8.67
C GLU A 101 13.25 -7.28 7.20
N TRP A 102 13.19 -6.01 6.89
CA TRP A 102 13.08 -5.52 5.53
C TRP A 102 14.45 -5.10 4.99
N LYS A 103 14.62 -5.22 3.68
CA LYS A 103 15.87 -4.87 2.98
C LYS A 103 15.60 -3.79 1.96
N ARG A 104 16.09 -2.58 2.23
CA ARG A 104 15.91 -1.40 1.38
C ARG A 104 16.43 -1.63 -0.04
N GLU A 105 17.52 -2.37 -0.18
CA GLU A 105 18.15 -2.70 -1.44
C GLU A 105 17.28 -3.53 -2.39
N PHE A 106 16.25 -4.23 -1.88
CA PHE A 106 15.31 -4.97 -2.72
C PHE A 106 14.21 -4.08 -3.28
N ILE A 107 13.92 -2.96 -2.61
CA ILE A 107 12.84 -2.06 -3.00
C ILE A 107 13.35 -1.10 -4.05
N ASP A 108 12.67 -1.05 -5.21
CA ASP A 108 12.87 -0.02 -6.22
C ASP A 108 11.81 1.06 -6.03
N VAL A 109 12.25 2.29 -5.78
CA VAL A 109 11.38 3.45 -5.65
C VAL A 109 11.51 4.28 -6.91
N GLY A 110 10.42 4.36 -7.67
CA GLY A 110 10.28 5.29 -8.77
C GLY A 110 9.81 6.65 -8.23
N THR A 111 10.53 7.70 -8.58
CA THR A 111 10.11 9.08 -8.37
C THR A 111 9.78 9.66 -9.73
N PHE A 112 8.64 10.29 -9.88
CA PHE A 112 8.30 11.04 -11.09
C PHE A 112 7.80 12.42 -10.72
N ASP A 113 8.00 13.36 -11.63
CA ASP A 113 7.61 14.74 -11.51
C ASP A 113 7.05 15.23 -12.84
N ILE A 114 6.09 16.14 -12.81
CA ILE A 114 5.35 16.63 -13.97
C ILE A 114 5.42 18.16 -13.96
N GLU A 115 5.87 18.73 -15.07
CA GLU A 115 5.84 20.18 -15.30
C GLU A 115 4.69 20.52 -16.24
N THR A 116 3.91 21.51 -15.88
CA THR A 116 2.79 22.01 -16.69
C THR A 116 3.02 23.44 -17.16
N GLU A 117 2.29 23.87 -18.18
CA GLU A 117 2.19 25.28 -18.52
C GLU A 117 1.64 26.07 -17.31
N TYR A 118 2.06 27.32 -17.23
CA TYR A 118 1.61 28.26 -16.22
C TYR A 118 1.02 29.49 -16.93
N ASP A 119 -0.30 29.65 -16.77
CA ASP A 119 -0.99 30.85 -17.28
C ASP A 119 -1.35 31.80 -16.14
N ASP A 120 -2.14 31.35 -15.16
CA ASP A 120 -2.57 32.14 -14.01
C ASP A 120 -2.82 31.21 -12.79
N GLY A 121 -1.82 31.12 -11.89
CA GLY A 121 -1.89 30.28 -10.71
C GLY A 121 -1.67 28.78 -10.97
N PHE A 122 -1.75 27.99 -9.91
CA PHE A 122 -1.63 26.53 -10.02
C PHE A 122 -2.85 25.94 -10.70
N PRO A 123 -2.66 25.02 -11.68
CA PRO A 123 -3.77 24.36 -12.35
C PRO A 123 -4.59 23.54 -11.34
N HIS A 124 -5.92 23.65 -11.45
CA HIS A 124 -6.80 22.83 -10.62
C HIS A 124 -6.77 21.38 -11.12
N PRO A 125 -6.41 20.39 -10.28
CA PRO A 125 -6.18 19.01 -10.73
C PRO A 125 -7.37 18.35 -11.45
N HIS A 126 -8.60 18.75 -11.11
CA HIS A 126 -9.82 18.22 -11.75
C HIS A 126 -10.17 18.88 -13.09
N GLU A 127 -9.65 20.07 -13.35
CA GLU A 127 -9.91 20.80 -14.60
C GLU A 127 -8.91 20.41 -15.69
N ALA A 128 -7.69 20.06 -15.29
CA ALA A 128 -6.60 19.70 -16.18
C ALA A 128 -6.47 20.65 -17.38
N SER A 129 -6.63 21.96 -17.12
CA SER A 129 -6.73 23.00 -18.15
C SER A 129 -5.39 23.35 -18.79
N GLN A 130 -4.29 23.06 -18.11
CA GLN A 130 -2.94 23.41 -18.56
C GLN A 130 -2.22 22.18 -19.10
N ARG A 131 -1.47 22.36 -20.19
CA ARG A 131 -0.77 21.28 -20.86
C ARG A 131 0.43 20.80 -20.03
N ILE A 132 0.70 19.51 -20.08
CA ILE A 132 1.92 18.93 -19.52
C ILE A 132 3.08 19.19 -20.49
N LEU A 133 4.12 19.86 -19.98
CA LEU A 133 5.31 20.21 -20.76
C LEU A 133 6.38 19.11 -20.73
N SER A 134 6.56 18.48 -19.56
CA SER A 134 7.50 17.38 -19.39
C SER A 134 7.14 16.47 -18.24
N ILE A 135 7.64 15.24 -18.31
CA ILE A 135 7.58 14.24 -17.24
C ILE A 135 9.00 13.77 -16.97
N THR A 136 9.42 13.83 -15.73
CA THR A 136 10.71 13.30 -15.29
C THR A 136 10.52 12.05 -14.44
N TYR A 137 11.29 11.01 -14.72
CA TYR A 137 11.29 9.77 -13.95
C TYR A 137 12.69 9.38 -13.49
N LYS A 138 12.79 8.89 -12.26
CA LYS A 138 14.00 8.38 -11.65
C LYS A 138 13.72 7.13 -10.82
N SER A 139 14.40 6.02 -11.15
CA SER A 139 14.45 4.84 -10.29
C SER A 139 15.56 4.96 -9.26
N SER A 140 15.29 4.51 -8.02
CA SER A 140 16.30 4.45 -6.96
C SER A 140 17.46 3.49 -7.26
N LYS A 141 17.29 2.59 -8.22
CA LYS A 141 18.29 1.61 -8.67
C LYS A 141 19.08 2.05 -9.90
N SER A 142 18.73 3.18 -10.49
CA SER A 142 19.42 3.75 -11.64
C SER A 142 20.05 5.09 -11.28
N LYS A 143 21.19 5.43 -11.90
CA LYS A 143 21.73 6.80 -11.85
C LYS A 143 21.08 7.68 -12.90
N LEU A 144 20.49 7.08 -13.94
CA LEU A 144 19.93 7.78 -15.10
C LEU A 144 18.58 8.41 -14.77
N TYR A 145 18.43 9.68 -15.11
CA TYR A 145 17.15 10.38 -15.17
C TYR A 145 16.56 10.23 -16.57
N HIS A 146 15.28 9.94 -16.65
CA HIS A 146 14.51 9.89 -17.88
C HIS A 146 13.58 11.09 -17.92
N VAL A 147 13.64 11.86 -19.00
CA VAL A 147 12.84 13.06 -19.19
C VAL A 147 12.14 12.97 -20.54
N TRP A 148 10.83 13.03 -20.54
CA TRP A 148 9.99 13.14 -21.72
C TRP A 148 9.48 14.57 -21.84
N GLY A 149 9.50 15.15 -23.04
CA GLY A 149 9.01 16.49 -23.29
C GLY A 149 9.00 16.80 -24.78
N TYR A 150 8.28 17.81 -25.21
CA TYR A 150 8.18 18.18 -26.64
C TYR A 150 8.87 19.50 -27.02
N GLY A 151 9.52 20.14 -26.07
CA GLY A 151 10.38 21.32 -26.34
C GLY A 151 11.83 20.94 -26.69
N PRO A 152 12.64 21.90 -27.11
CA PRO A 152 14.09 21.72 -27.25
C PRO A 152 14.72 21.57 -25.86
N PHE A 153 15.59 20.60 -25.70
CA PHE A 153 16.32 20.37 -24.45
C PHE A 153 17.79 20.03 -24.75
N ASP A 154 18.68 20.80 -24.14
CA ASP A 154 20.12 20.54 -24.21
C ASP A 154 20.59 19.77 -22.98
N THR A 155 20.80 18.48 -23.17
CA THR A 155 21.24 17.60 -22.07
C THR A 155 22.60 17.98 -21.48
N GLN A 156 23.45 18.68 -22.21
CA GLN A 156 24.77 19.10 -21.72
C GLN A 156 24.65 20.25 -20.70
N LYS A 157 23.60 21.05 -20.81
CA LYS A 157 23.32 22.16 -19.87
C LYS A 157 22.57 21.72 -18.62
N SER A 158 22.14 20.45 -18.53
CA SER A 158 21.46 19.96 -17.35
C SER A 158 22.40 19.94 -16.13
N LEU A 159 21.94 20.49 -15.02
CA LEU A 159 22.66 20.44 -13.75
C LEU A 159 22.66 19.04 -13.13
N ILE A 160 21.76 18.17 -13.59
CA ILE A 160 21.61 16.81 -13.11
C ILE A 160 22.07 15.85 -14.21
N GLN A 161 23.02 14.99 -13.89
CA GLN A 161 23.60 14.02 -14.82
C GLN A 161 23.69 12.63 -14.17
N PRO A 162 23.56 11.53 -14.93
CA PRO A 162 23.23 11.48 -16.36
C PRO A 162 21.73 11.63 -16.63
N VAL A 163 21.38 12.30 -17.72
CA VAL A 163 20.01 12.51 -18.20
C VAL A 163 19.84 11.90 -19.59
N ARG A 164 18.72 11.23 -19.83
CA ARG A 164 18.26 10.83 -21.16
C ARG A 164 16.96 11.56 -21.46
N TYR A 165 17.00 12.39 -22.51
CA TYR A 165 15.82 13.10 -22.97
C TYR A 165 15.16 12.36 -24.14
N TYR A 166 13.84 12.20 -24.05
CA TYR A 166 12.97 11.62 -25.06
C TYR A 166 12.08 12.72 -25.63
N ARG A 167 12.41 13.16 -26.85
CA ARG A 167 11.64 14.22 -27.50
C ARG A 167 10.34 13.65 -28.04
N CYS A 168 9.22 14.10 -27.52
CA CYS A 168 7.89 13.83 -28.00
C CYS A 168 7.48 14.89 -29.05
N ARG A 169 6.55 14.58 -29.92
CA ARG A 169 6.07 15.51 -30.93
C ARG A 169 5.13 16.56 -30.32
N ASP A 170 4.29 16.15 -29.41
CA ASP A 170 3.22 16.92 -28.75
C ASP A 170 2.87 16.28 -27.40
N GLU A 171 1.94 16.88 -26.66
CA GLU A 171 1.47 16.38 -25.37
C GLU A 171 0.83 14.97 -25.49
N ALA A 172 0.07 14.69 -26.53
CA ALA A 172 -0.53 13.38 -26.71
C ALA A 172 0.52 12.28 -26.78
N SER A 173 1.60 12.49 -27.57
CA SER A 173 2.73 11.56 -27.64
C SER A 173 3.61 11.55 -26.40
N LEU A 174 3.48 12.53 -25.50
CA LEU A 174 4.13 12.53 -24.20
C LEU A 174 3.43 11.58 -23.21
N LEU A 175 2.10 11.46 -23.35
CA LEU A 175 1.24 10.67 -22.46
C LEU A 175 1.08 9.19 -22.89
N GLU A 176 1.52 8.82 -24.10
CA GLU A 176 1.56 7.44 -24.62
C GLU A 176 2.85 6.72 -24.17
#